data_76f3a0dea8003c0100271ddd3a26ff36
#
_entry.id   76f3a0dea8003c0100271ddd3a26ff36
#
_cell.length_a   1.000
_cell.length_b   1.000
_cell.length_c   1.000
_cell.angle_alpha   90.00
_cell.angle_beta   90.00
_cell.angle_gamma   90.00
#
_symmetry.space_group_name_H-M   'P 1'
#
loop_
_entity.id
_entity.type
_entity.pdbx_description
1 polymer ?
#
loop_
_entity_poly.entity_id
_entity_poly.type
_entity_poly.pdbx_seq_one_letter_code
_entity_poly.pdbx_strand_id
1 'polypeptide(L)'
;VVSWERNCVRIIKQGFTDYYTGYYRESRVFSHYTMCRFTDLTFVGGVTPGKGGSQFLDLPIFDSVLEAKRATGCRASMIFVPPPFAAEAIFEAEDXGIELIVCITEGIPIKDMLEVASLMEKSASSLIGPNCPGVIKPGVCKIGIMPGYIHLPGKVGVVSXSGTLTYEAVWQLTQRKIGQSVCIGIGGDPLNGTSFIDALQEFEKDSQTEAVLMIGEIGGSAEEEAADWIRQHSSKPVIAFIAGATAPKGKRMGHAGAIISGKSGDAFSKQEALRQAGVTVVEFPALIGEAVASVLKPR
;
A
#
# COMPACT_ATOMS: atom_id res chain seq x y z
N VAL A 1 -10.49 -0.98 10.92
CA VAL A 1 -9.64 0.22 11.03
C VAL A 1 -8.62 0.01 12.14
N VAL A 2 -7.35 -0.11 11.78
CA VAL A 2 -6.29 -0.26 12.78
C VAL A 2 -6.05 1.09 13.44
N SER A 3 -6.18 1.16 14.76
CA SER A 3 -5.85 2.35 15.52
C SER A 3 -4.35 2.63 15.39
N TRP A 4 -4.00 3.77 14.82
CA TRP A 4 -2.61 4.21 14.64
C TRP A 4 -2.05 4.90 15.90
N GLU A 5 -2.58 4.57 17.07
CA GLU A 5 -2.07 5.15 18.32
C GLU A 5 -0.62 4.73 18.59
N ARG A 6 0.18 5.65 19.09
CA ARG A 6 1.59 5.39 19.42
C ARG A 6 1.68 4.19 20.38
N ASN A 7 2.63 3.33 20.13
CA ASN A 7 3.00 2.15 20.94
C ASN A 7 2.13 0.89 20.77
N CYS A 8 1.26 0.82 19.74
CA CYS A 8 0.30 -0.29 19.70
C CYS A 8 0.44 -1.29 18.56
N VAL A 9 1.26 -1.04 17.53
CA VAL A 9 1.34 -1.99 16.41
C VAL A 9 2.58 -2.87 16.54
N ARG A 10 2.36 -4.12 16.95
CA ARG A 10 3.38 -5.16 16.97
C ARG A 10 3.29 -5.94 15.66
N ILE A 11 4.38 -6.02 14.93
CA ILE A 11 4.42 -6.57 13.58
C ILE A 11 5.23 -7.87 13.57
N ILE A 12 4.69 -8.88 12.90
CA ILE A 12 5.44 -10.07 12.53
C ILE A 12 5.74 -10.04 11.03
N LYS A 13 6.83 -10.66 10.64
CA LYS A 13 7.21 -10.80 9.22
C LYS A 13 7.16 -12.26 8.82
N GLN A 14 6.34 -12.59 7.85
CA GLN A 14 6.30 -13.92 7.25
C GLN A 14 7.30 -14.00 6.10
N GLY A 15 7.97 -15.13 5.96
CA GLY A 15 8.96 -15.35 4.91
C GLY A 15 10.39 -14.96 5.29
N PHE A 16 10.77 -15.21 6.54
CA PHE A 16 12.13 -15.01 7.04
C PHE A 16 13.00 -16.23 6.64
N THR A 17 13.27 -16.44 5.36
CA THR A 17 14.09 -17.58 4.94
C THR A 17 15.29 -17.18 4.09
N ASP A 18 16.34 -17.99 4.18
CA ASP A 18 17.59 -17.86 3.45
C ASP A 18 17.48 -18.25 1.95
N TYR A 19 16.27 -18.28 1.40
CA TYR A 19 16.03 -18.83 0.06
C TYR A 19 16.56 -17.98 -1.10
N TYR A 20 17.10 -16.81 -0.81
CA TYR A 20 17.70 -15.99 -1.88
C TYR A 20 19.12 -15.59 -1.47
N THR A 21 20.09 -16.31 -2.00
CA THR A 21 21.50 -15.93 -1.94
C THR A 21 21.76 -14.74 -2.86
N GLY A 22 22.52 -13.76 -2.40
CA GLY A 22 22.95 -12.62 -3.22
C GLY A 22 22.21 -11.33 -2.94
N TYR A 23 21.97 -10.58 -3.97
CA TYR A 23 21.49 -9.19 -3.97
C TYR A 23 20.27 -8.90 -3.07
N TYR A 24 19.40 -9.89 -2.89
CA TYR A 24 18.18 -9.74 -2.08
C TYR A 24 18.40 -9.78 -0.55
N ARG A 25 19.51 -10.37 -0.10
CA ARG A 25 19.79 -10.53 1.33
C ARG A 25 20.07 -9.17 2.00
N GLU A 26 20.90 -8.36 1.36
CA GLU A 26 21.25 -7.04 1.87
C GLU A 26 20.06 -6.06 1.85
N SER A 27 19.27 -6.10 0.79
CA SER A 27 18.09 -5.22 0.68
C SER A 27 17.01 -5.53 1.72
N ARG A 28 16.86 -6.80 2.11
CA ARG A 28 15.89 -7.19 3.16
C ARG A 28 16.36 -6.78 4.55
N VAL A 29 17.64 -6.95 4.84
CA VAL A 29 18.26 -6.48 6.08
C VAL A 29 18.16 -4.95 6.14
N PHE A 30 18.45 -4.29 5.03
CA PHE A 30 18.36 -2.83 4.92
C PHE A 30 16.93 -2.33 5.14
N SER A 31 15.94 -2.99 4.53
CA SER A 31 14.52 -2.65 4.72
C SER A 31 14.11 -2.79 6.19
N HIS A 32 14.52 -3.87 6.85
CA HIS A 32 14.24 -4.10 8.26
C HIS A 32 14.89 -3.02 9.15
N TYR A 33 16.18 -2.78 8.93
CA TYR A 33 16.95 -1.77 9.67
C TYR A 33 16.39 -0.36 9.49
N THR A 34 16.02 -0.03 8.26
CA THR A 34 15.44 1.27 7.93
C THR A 34 14.05 1.45 8.57
N MET A 35 13.27 0.38 8.66
CA MET A 35 11.96 0.43 9.31
C MET A 35 12.07 0.73 10.80
N CYS A 36 13.01 0.07 11.49
CA CYS A 36 13.20 0.25 12.94
C CYS A 36 13.71 1.67 13.32
N ARG A 37 14.37 2.36 12.39
CA ARG A 37 14.94 3.69 12.66
C ARG A 37 13.97 4.86 12.44
N PHE A 38 12.92 4.66 11.65
CA PHE A 38 12.03 5.75 11.24
C PHE A 38 10.66 5.75 11.92
N THR A 39 10.41 4.78 12.79
CA THR A 39 9.09 4.65 13.42
C THR A 39 9.20 4.05 14.83
N ASP A 40 8.25 4.36 15.67
CA ASP A 40 8.07 3.72 16.98
C ASP A 40 7.47 2.31 16.87
N LEU A 41 7.43 1.75 15.67
CA LEU A 41 6.94 0.39 15.42
C LEU A 41 7.94 -0.64 15.93
N THR A 42 7.42 -1.60 16.63
CA THR A 42 8.23 -2.69 17.15
C THR A 42 7.99 -3.95 16.32
N PHE A 43 9.01 -4.36 15.55
CA PHE A 43 9.06 -5.73 15.05
C PHE A 43 9.22 -6.65 16.25
N VAL A 44 8.29 -7.59 16.38
CA VAL A 44 8.28 -8.49 17.54
C VAL A 44 8.71 -9.91 17.19
N GLY A 45 8.86 -10.23 15.90
CA GLY A 45 9.34 -11.53 15.49
C GLY A 45 9.13 -11.81 14.01
N GLY A 46 9.57 -12.96 13.59
CA GLY A 46 9.35 -13.51 12.26
C GLY A 46 8.58 -14.82 12.33
N VAL A 47 7.95 -15.19 11.21
CA VAL A 47 7.28 -16.48 11.08
C VAL A 47 7.90 -17.23 9.89
N THR A 48 8.41 -18.42 10.16
CA THR A 48 8.95 -19.33 9.15
C THR A 48 8.74 -20.77 9.64
N PRO A 49 7.82 -21.51 9.03
CA PRO A 49 7.59 -22.90 9.43
C PRO A 49 8.88 -23.73 9.43
N GLY A 50 9.10 -24.51 10.49
CA GLY A 50 10.28 -25.34 10.68
C GLY A 50 11.52 -24.62 11.22
N LYS A 51 11.39 -23.31 11.53
CA LYS A 51 12.50 -22.52 12.13
C LYS A 51 12.14 -21.92 13.48
N GLY A 52 11.03 -22.34 14.06
CA GLY A 52 10.61 -21.91 15.40
C GLY A 52 11.70 -22.15 16.44
N GLY A 53 11.84 -21.23 17.38
CA GLY A 53 12.87 -21.27 18.41
C GLY A 53 14.21 -20.69 18.00
N SER A 54 14.41 -20.37 16.71
CA SER A 54 15.61 -19.67 16.26
C SER A 54 15.45 -18.15 16.41
N GLN A 55 16.51 -17.41 16.09
CA GLN A 55 16.49 -15.94 16.11
C GLN A 55 17.06 -15.37 14.81
N PHE A 56 16.58 -14.20 14.42
CA PHE A 56 17.14 -13.44 13.32
C PHE A 56 17.11 -11.94 13.70
N LEU A 57 18.28 -11.28 13.64
CA LEU A 57 18.46 -9.87 14.06
C LEU A 57 17.90 -9.63 15.48
N ASP A 58 18.21 -10.55 16.37
CA ASP A 58 17.79 -10.54 17.79
C ASP A 58 16.26 -10.66 18.00
N LEU A 59 15.52 -11.00 16.93
CA LEU A 59 14.07 -11.23 17.00
C LEU A 59 13.76 -12.73 16.96
N PRO A 60 12.80 -13.20 17.75
CA PRO A 60 12.43 -14.62 17.74
C PRO A 60 11.74 -15.01 16.43
N ILE A 61 11.96 -16.22 16.00
CA ILE A 61 11.27 -16.83 14.87
C ILE A 61 10.28 -17.87 15.42
N PHE A 62 9.08 -17.84 14.89
CA PHE A 62 7.98 -18.73 15.26
C PHE A 62 7.64 -19.64 14.07
N ASP A 63 7.08 -20.80 14.36
CA ASP A 63 6.63 -21.72 13.31
C ASP A 63 5.30 -21.29 12.69
N SER A 64 4.51 -20.47 13.41
CA SER A 64 3.20 -20.02 12.92
C SER A 64 2.85 -18.61 13.41
N VAL A 65 1.90 -18.00 12.72
CA VAL A 65 1.32 -16.71 13.13
C VAL A 65 0.63 -16.84 14.49
N LEU A 66 -0.02 -17.98 14.75
CA LEU A 66 -0.69 -18.22 16.03
C LEU A 66 0.29 -18.18 17.20
N GLU A 67 1.43 -18.85 17.04
CA GLU A 67 2.48 -18.83 18.08
C GLU A 67 3.03 -17.42 18.29
N ALA A 68 3.31 -16.72 17.20
CA ALA A 68 3.80 -15.36 17.26
C ALA A 68 2.80 -14.45 17.98
N LYS A 69 1.53 -14.56 17.64
CA LYS A 69 0.46 -13.74 18.25
C LYS A 69 0.31 -14.01 19.73
N ARG A 70 0.31 -15.30 20.14
CA ARG A 70 0.22 -15.69 21.56
C ARG A 70 1.41 -15.16 22.36
N ALA A 71 2.61 -15.22 21.78
CA ALA A 71 3.84 -14.80 22.47
C ALA A 71 4.00 -13.28 22.53
N THR A 72 3.53 -12.54 21.51
CA THR A 72 3.88 -11.12 21.35
C THR A 72 2.70 -10.17 21.33
N GLY A 73 1.48 -10.68 21.10
CA GLY A 73 0.31 -9.83 20.90
C GLY A 73 0.34 -9.03 19.60
N CYS A 74 1.01 -9.54 18.56
CA CYS A 74 1.13 -8.82 17.28
C CYS A 74 -0.24 -8.62 16.63
N ARG A 75 -0.41 -7.46 16.00
CA ARG A 75 -1.66 -7.05 15.35
C ARG A 75 -1.52 -6.87 13.84
N ALA A 76 -0.28 -6.83 13.35
CA ALA A 76 -0.03 -6.68 11.92
C ALA A 76 0.94 -7.74 11.42
N SER A 77 0.77 -8.15 10.17
CA SER A 77 1.67 -9.06 9.47
C SER A 77 2.16 -8.42 8.18
N MET A 78 3.46 -8.54 7.92
CA MET A 78 4.08 -8.08 6.67
C MET A 78 4.59 -9.30 5.92
N ILE A 79 4.04 -9.56 4.73
CA ILE A 79 4.26 -10.80 3.97
C ILE A 79 5.23 -10.56 2.82
N PHE A 80 6.32 -11.34 2.80
CA PHE A 80 7.31 -11.44 1.72
C PHE A 80 7.45 -12.88 1.23
N VAL A 81 6.51 -13.72 1.55
CA VAL A 81 6.51 -15.15 1.17
C VAL A 81 6.50 -15.27 -0.36
N PRO A 82 7.25 -16.21 -0.96
CA PRO A 82 7.22 -16.37 -2.42
C PRO A 82 5.80 -16.59 -2.97
N PRO A 83 5.54 -16.16 -4.23
CA PRO A 83 4.18 -16.11 -4.78
C PRO A 83 3.33 -17.37 -4.62
N PRO A 84 3.87 -18.61 -4.82
CA PRO A 84 3.02 -19.81 -4.68
C PRO A 84 2.52 -20.05 -3.26
N PHE A 85 3.11 -19.41 -2.25
CA PHE A 85 2.78 -19.63 -0.84
C PHE A 85 2.20 -18.37 -0.17
N ALA A 86 2.09 -17.26 -0.91
CA ALA A 86 1.70 -15.98 -0.32
C ALA A 86 0.22 -15.97 0.10
N ALA A 87 -0.65 -16.60 -0.68
CA ALA A 87 -2.08 -16.70 -0.31
C ALA A 87 -2.26 -17.47 1.00
N GLU A 88 -1.51 -18.57 1.18
CA GLU A 88 -1.54 -19.34 2.44
C GLU A 88 -1.10 -18.48 3.62
N ALA A 89 -0.10 -17.63 3.42
CA ALA A 89 0.37 -16.70 4.46
C ALA A 89 -0.71 -15.65 4.81
N ILE A 90 -1.49 -15.22 3.82
CA ILE A 90 -2.63 -14.31 4.06
C ILE A 90 -3.72 -15.04 4.84
N PHE A 91 -4.09 -16.25 4.43
CA PHE A 91 -5.10 -17.07 5.13
C PHE A 91 -4.69 -17.30 6.59
N GLU A 92 -3.44 -17.68 6.81
CA GLU A 92 -2.93 -17.92 8.17
C GLU A 92 -3.00 -16.65 9.04
N ALA A 93 -2.63 -15.50 8.48
CA ALA A 93 -2.68 -14.25 9.22
C ALA A 93 -4.12 -13.86 9.55
N GLU A 94 -5.04 -14.03 8.62
CA GLU A 94 -6.48 -13.76 8.82
C GLU A 94 -7.08 -14.68 9.88
N ASP A 95 -6.82 -15.96 9.77
CA ASP A 95 -7.30 -16.97 10.75
C ASP A 95 -6.83 -16.67 12.18
N UNK A 96 -5.61 -16.07 12.23
CA UNK A 96 -5.10 -15.75 13.28
C UNK A 96 -5.48 -14.59 13.81
N GLY A 97 -6.48 -13.91 13.21
CA GLY A 97 -7.04 -12.64 13.69
C GLY A 97 -6.09 -11.45 13.65
N ILE A 98 -5.16 -11.44 12.70
CA ILE A 98 -4.29 -10.27 12.45
C ILE A 98 -5.14 -9.15 11.85
N GLU A 99 -5.12 -7.97 12.46
CA GLU A 99 -5.98 -6.85 12.06
C GLU A 99 -5.54 -6.21 10.74
N LEU A 100 -4.23 -6.11 10.50
CA LEU A 100 -3.67 -5.51 9.28
C LEU A 100 -2.66 -6.47 8.64
N ILE A 101 -2.98 -6.90 7.43
CA ILE A 101 -2.12 -7.77 6.62
C ILE A 101 -1.57 -6.92 5.47
N VAL A 102 -0.25 -6.86 5.32
CA VAL A 102 0.40 -6.11 4.24
C VAL A 102 1.20 -7.10 3.41
N CYS A 103 0.72 -7.38 2.19
CA CYS A 103 1.36 -8.36 1.30
C CYS A 103 2.18 -7.62 0.23
N ILE A 104 3.50 -7.73 0.33
CA ILE A 104 4.44 -7.08 -0.59
C ILE A 104 4.61 -7.94 -1.86
N THR A 105 4.44 -9.23 -1.74
CA THR A 105 4.72 -10.22 -2.78
C THR A 105 4.01 -9.90 -4.10
N GLU A 106 4.77 -9.94 -5.19
CA GLU A 106 4.28 -9.81 -6.57
C GLU A 106 4.18 -11.20 -7.20
N GLY A 107 3.21 -11.39 -8.11
CA GLY A 107 3.10 -12.60 -8.92
C GLY A 107 2.29 -13.73 -8.29
N ILE A 108 1.44 -13.42 -7.34
CA ILE A 108 0.52 -14.41 -6.76
C ILE A 108 -0.46 -14.85 -7.85
N PRO A 109 -0.71 -16.15 -8.03
CA PRO A 109 -1.65 -16.59 -9.05
C PRO A 109 -3.05 -16.00 -8.84
N ILE A 110 -3.69 -15.59 -9.94
CA ILE A 110 -5.03 -14.97 -9.89
C ILE A 110 -6.04 -15.88 -9.20
N LYS A 111 -5.95 -17.20 -9.46
CA LYS A 111 -6.84 -18.17 -8.81
C LYS A 111 -6.75 -18.07 -7.28
N ASP A 112 -5.53 -18.02 -6.76
CA ASP A 112 -5.30 -17.93 -5.32
C ASP A 112 -5.83 -16.60 -4.77
N MET A 113 -5.65 -15.49 -5.52
CA MET A 113 -6.17 -14.18 -5.12
C MET A 113 -7.69 -14.10 -5.16
N LEU A 114 -8.37 -14.89 -6.01
CA LEU A 114 -9.84 -14.99 -5.96
C LEU A 114 -10.31 -15.61 -4.63
N GLU A 115 -9.60 -16.63 -4.16
CA GLU A 115 -9.91 -17.24 -2.87
C GLU A 115 -9.65 -16.26 -1.71
N VAL A 116 -8.52 -15.53 -1.78
CA VAL A 116 -8.20 -14.46 -0.81
C VAL A 116 -9.29 -13.39 -0.81
N ALA A 117 -9.71 -12.90 -1.98
CA ALA A 117 -10.74 -11.87 -2.08
C ALA A 117 -12.05 -12.32 -1.44
N SER A 118 -12.47 -13.57 -1.72
CA SER A 118 -13.68 -14.15 -1.14
C SER A 118 -13.62 -14.25 0.39
N LEU A 119 -12.44 -14.55 0.94
CA LEU A 119 -12.22 -14.55 2.39
C LEU A 119 -12.31 -13.13 2.94
N MET A 120 -11.57 -12.20 2.32
CA MET A 120 -11.45 -10.83 2.83
C MET A 120 -12.77 -10.05 2.83
N GLU A 121 -13.70 -10.38 1.91
CA GLU A 121 -15.05 -9.78 1.92
C GLU A 121 -15.80 -9.99 3.25
N LYS A 122 -15.49 -11.07 3.96
CA LYS A 122 -16.19 -11.46 5.19
C LYS A 122 -15.33 -11.25 6.43
N SER A 123 -14.09 -10.85 6.25
CA SER A 123 -13.10 -10.77 7.30
C SER A 123 -13.17 -9.44 8.05
N ALA A 124 -12.81 -9.45 9.32
CA ALA A 124 -12.54 -8.23 10.09
C ALA A 124 -11.13 -7.70 9.86
N SER A 125 -10.26 -8.48 9.21
CA SER A 125 -8.90 -8.09 8.86
C SER A 125 -8.90 -7.15 7.65
N SER A 126 -7.91 -6.27 7.56
CA SER A 126 -7.68 -5.44 6.37
C SER A 126 -6.44 -5.96 5.64
N LEU A 127 -6.52 -6.05 4.31
CA LEU A 127 -5.41 -6.48 3.46
C LEU A 127 -4.96 -5.33 2.56
N ILE A 128 -3.68 -4.96 2.62
CA ILE A 128 -3.03 -4.02 1.69
C ILE A 128 -2.13 -4.85 0.75
N GLY A 129 -2.26 -4.62 -0.55
CA GLY A 129 -1.60 -5.43 -1.58
C GLY A 129 -2.52 -6.52 -2.11
N PRO A 130 -1.96 -7.50 -2.82
CA PRO A 130 -0.53 -7.80 -3.04
C PRO A 130 0.17 -6.85 -4.01
N ASN A 131 1.45 -7.14 -4.31
CA ASN A 131 2.26 -6.38 -5.27
C ASN A 131 2.27 -4.88 -4.93
N CYS A 132 2.59 -4.56 -3.68
CA CYS A 132 2.50 -3.20 -3.18
C CYS A 132 3.76 -2.80 -2.38
N PRO A 133 4.02 -1.51 -2.23
CA PRO A 133 5.13 -1.07 -1.38
C PRO A 133 4.74 -0.98 0.10
N GLY A 134 3.49 -1.25 0.45
CA GLY A 134 2.99 -1.19 1.82
C GLY A 134 2.36 0.14 2.19
N VAL A 135 2.47 0.51 3.45
CA VAL A 135 1.84 1.70 4.02
C VAL A 135 2.84 2.44 4.93
N ILE A 136 2.78 3.77 4.92
CA ILE A 136 3.55 4.57 5.86
C ILE A 136 2.71 5.75 6.38
N LYS A 137 2.70 5.92 7.70
CA LYS A 137 2.24 7.14 8.38
C LYS A 137 3.50 7.82 8.91
N PRO A 138 3.99 8.86 8.22
CA PRO A 138 5.30 9.43 8.55
C PRO A 138 5.39 9.90 10.01
N GLY A 139 6.50 9.54 10.67
CA GLY A 139 6.71 9.84 12.08
C GLY A 139 6.00 8.90 13.05
N VAL A 140 5.17 7.97 12.54
CA VAL A 140 4.39 7.06 13.38
C VAL A 140 4.69 5.60 13.03
N CYS A 141 4.46 5.21 11.79
CA CYS A 141 4.65 3.80 11.43
C CYS A 141 4.95 3.58 9.95
N LYS A 142 5.65 2.49 9.67
CA LYS A 142 5.93 2.03 8.30
C LYS A 142 5.84 0.51 8.26
N ILE A 143 4.97 -0.02 7.40
CA ILE A 143 4.87 -1.47 7.13
C ILE A 143 5.05 -1.66 5.63
N GLY A 144 6.22 -2.17 5.23
CA GLY A 144 6.57 -2.37 3.83
C GLY A 144 7.91 -1.78 3.44
N ILE A 145 8.07 -1.49 2.16
CA ILE A 145 9.35 -1.12 1.55
C ILE A 145 9.48 0.36 1.18
N MET A 146 8.47 1.20 1.45
CA MET A 146 8.54 2.63 1.14
C MET A 146 9.78 3.27 1.80
N PRO A 147 10.54 4.10 1.09
CA PRO A 147 11.74 4.75 1.66
C PRO A 147 11.31 5.84 2.66
N GLY A 148 11.48 5.57 3.95
CA GLY A 148 11.02 6.47 5.02
C GLY A 148 11.63 7.86 4.93
N TYR A 149 12.89 7.95 4.48
CA TYR A 149 13.64 9.21 4.46
C TYR A 149 13.11 10.27 3.47
N ILE A 150 12.28 9.88 2.51
CA ILE A 150 11.65 10.85 1.61
C ILE A 150 10.33 11.40 2.15
N HIS A 151 9.79 10.79 3.20
CA HIS A 151 8.49 11.15 3.76
C HIS A 151 8.63 12.20 4.87
N LEU A 152 7.63 13.04 5.00
CA LEU A 152 7.55 14.10 6.01
C LEU A 152 6.15 14.08 6.63
N PRO A 153 6.00 14.10 7.95
CA PRO A 153 4.66 14.20 8.55
C PRO A 153 3.92 15.44 8.08
N GLY A 154 2.65 15.27 7.72
CA GLY A 154 1.86 16.38 7.19
C GLY A 154 0.42 16.03 6.92
N LYS A 155 -0.15 16.56 5.83
CA LYS A 155 -1.59 16.68 5.65
C LYS A 155 -2.15 16.03 4.39
N VAL A 156 -1.28 15.44 3.54
CA VAL A 156 -1.74 14.86 2.27
C VAL A 156 -1.85 13.34 2.41
N GLY A 157 -3.06 12.82 2.24
CA GLY A 157 -3.26 11.38 2.08
C GLY A 157 -2.85 10.97 0.67
N VAL A 158 -2.05 9.92 0.54
CA VAL A 158 -1.60 9.43 -0.77
C VAL A 158 -2.04 7.99 -0.96
N VAL A 159 -2.74 7.71 -2.07
CA VAL A 159 -3.12 6.34 -2.45
C VAL A 159 -2.66 6.06 -3.88
N SER A 160 -2.05 4.89 -4.07
CA SER A 160 -1.38 4.67 -5.36
C SER A 160 -1.28 3.18 -5.72
N UNK A 161 -1.39 2.95 -6.85
CA UNK A 161 -1.16 1.85 -7.41
C UNK A 161 0.13 1.61 -7.68
N SER A 162 1.03 2.59 -7.87
CA SER A 162 2.45 2.49 -8.34
C SER A 162 3.42 2.86 -7.22
N GLY A 163 4.35 1.96 -6.87
CA GLY A 163 5.40 2.29 -5.91
C GLY A 163 6.28 3.43 -6.38
N THR A 164 6.81 3.33 -7.60
CA THR A 164 7.74 4.32 -8.16
C THR A 164 7.13 5.71 -8.24
N LEU A 165 5.90 5.82 -8.75
CA LEU A 165 5.22 7.11 -8.85
C LEU A 165 4.87 7.68 -7.47
N THR A 166 4.57 6.82 -6.51
CA THR A 166 4.40 7.24 -5.10
C THR A 166 5.66 7.95 -4.61
N TYR A 167 6.83 7.34 -4.84
CA TYR A 167 8.09 7.90 -4.34
C TYR A 167 8.40 9.24 -5.01
N GLU A 168 8.18 9.35 -6.32
CA GLU A 168 8.36 10.59 -7.06
C GLU A 168 7.45 11.69 -6.52
N ALA A 169 6.16 11.38 -6.36
CA ALA A 169 5.17 12.34 -5.86
C ALA A 169 5.50 12.78 -4.43
N VAL A 170 5.78 11.83 -3.54
CA VAL A 170 6.13 12.12 -2.14
C VAL A 170 7.39 13.00 -2.07
N TRP A 171 8.39 12.70 -2.90
CA TRP A 171 9.61 13.51 -2.95
C TRP A 171 9.31 14.97 -3.34
N GLN A 172 8.46 15.17 -4.38
CA GLN A 172 8.04 16.51 -4.79
C GLN A 172 7.31 17.25 -3.65
N LEU A 173 6.43 16.56 -2.92
CA LEU A 173 5.72 17.14 -1.77
C LEU A 173 6.71 17.52 -0.66
N THR A 174 7.63 16.63 -0.35
CA THR A 174 8.62 16.86 0.72
C THR A 174 9.55 18.02 0.39
N GLN A 175 10.00 18.15 -0.87
CA GLN A 175 10.81 19.30 -1.30
C GLN A 175 10.07 20.63 -1.13
N ARG A 176 8.74 20.61 -1.19
CA ARG A 176 7.87 21.77 -0.95
C ARG A 176 7.46 21.94 0.51
N LYS A 177 8.02 21.12 1.40
CA LYS A 177 7.67 21.07 2.84
C LYS A 177 6.18 20.74 3.07
N ILE A 178 5.59 20.06 2.11
CA ILE A 178 4.24 19.49 2.21
C ILE A 178 4.43 18.04 2.67
N GLY A 179 3.88 17.70 3.80
CA GLY A 179 4.01 16.36 4.34
C GLY A 179 2.80 15.49 4.05
N GLN A 180 2.95 14.23 4.36
CA GLN A 180 1.90 13.23 4.15
C GLN A 180 1.26 12.82 5.48
N SER A 181 -0.06 12.68 5.51
CA SER A 181 -0.77 12.12 6.65
C SER A 181 -0.60 10.59 6.68
N VAL A 182 -0.87 9.95 5.55
CA VAL A 182 -0.64 8.50 5.33
C VAL A 182 -0.38 8.29 3.85
N CYS A 183 0.53 7.37 3.51
CA CYS A 183 0.70 6.88 2.13
C CYS A 183 0.33 5.41 2.10
N ILE A 184 -0.59 5.03 1.22
CA ILE A 184 -1.06 3.66 1.04
C ILE A 184 -0.75 3.23 -0.39
N GLY A 185 0.12 2.22 -0.53
CA GLY A 185 0.33 1.57 -1.82
C GLY A 185 -0.61 0.38 -1.93
N ILE A 186 -1.60 0.47 -2.80
CA ILE A 186 -2.61 -0.58 -2.92
C ILE A 186 -2.19 -1.72 -3.86
N GLY A 187 -1.15 -1.49 -4.68
CA GLY A 187 -0.59 -2.53 -5.56
C GLY A 187 -1.13 -2.48 -6.98
N GLY A 188 -0.35 -3.07 -7.89
CA GLY A 188 -0.64 -3.07 -9.33
C GLY A 188 -1.28 -4.34 -9.86
N ASP A 189 -1.79 -5.22 -8.99
CA ASP A 189 -2.47 -6.45 -9.40
C ASP A 189 -3.96 -6.20 -9.66
N PRO A 190 -4.61 -7.04 -10.49
CA PRO A 190 -6.05 -6.87 -10.78
C PRO A 190 -6.95 -7.07 -9.57
N LEU A 191 -6.51 -7.85 -8.58
CA LEU A 191 -7.26 -8.15 -7.36
C LEU A 191 -6.44 -7.70 -6.15
N ASN A 192 -6.83 -6.58 -5.58
CA ASN A 192 -6.18 -6.01 -4.40
C ASN A 192 -7.10 -6.13 -3.19
N GLY A 193 -6.50 -6.23 -2.00
CA GLY A 193 -7.26 -6.28 -0.76
C GLY A 193 -7.83 -4.93 -0.33
N THR A 194 -7.19 -3.83 -0.78
CA THR A 194 -7.63 -2.46 -0.49
C THR A 194 -7.82 -1.74 -1.82
N SER A 195 -8.98 -1.13 -2.01
CA SER A 195 -9.31 -0.33 -3.20
C SER A 195 -8.99 1.15 -2.99
N PHE A 196 -9.11 1.94 -4.07
CA PHE A 196 -9.07 3.41 -3.96
C PHE A 196 -10.17 3.92 -3.03
N ILE A 197 -11.38 3.34 -3.13
CA ILE A 197 -12.53 3.78 -2.32
C ILE A 197 -12.26 3.53 -0.83
N ASP A 198 -11.70 2.38 -0.48
CA ASP A 198 -11.35 2.08 0.93
C ASP A 198 -10.37 3.12 1.48
N ALA A 199 -9.33 3.46 0.71
CA ALA A 199 -8.36 4.46 1.13
C ALA A 199 -8.98 5.86 1.23
N LEU A 200 -9.83 6.22 0.26
CA LEU A 200 -10.54 7.51 0.26
C LEU A 200 -11.45 7.64 1.48
N GLN A 201 -12.16 6.58 1.84
CA GLN A 201 -13.00 6.56 3.05
C GLN A 201 -12.19 6.82 4.31
N GLU A 202 -11.00 6.22 4.41
CA GLU A 202 -10.13 6.42 5.56
C GLU A 202 -9.58 7.86 5.61
N PHE A 203 -9.18 8.40 4.46
CA PHE A 203 -8.72 9.80 4.37
C PHE A 203 -9.85 10.78 4.71
N GLU A 204 -11.07 10.49 4.31
CA GLU A 204 -12.23 11.37 4.62
C GLU A 204 -12.45 11.45 6.13
N LYS A 205 -12.33 10.34 6.85
CA LYS A 205 -12.49 10.27 8.31
C LYS A 205 -11.31 10.89 9.07
N ASP A 206 -10.11 10.89 8.47
CA ASP A 206 -8.88 11.33 9.15
C ASP A 206 -8.81 12.86 9.21
N SER A 207 -8.93 13.43 10.40
CA SER A 207 -8.87 14.89 10.60
C SER A 207 -7.50 15.49 10.25
N GLN A 208 -6.43 14.69 10.21
CA GLN A 208 -5.10 15.14 9.81
C GLN A 208 -5.00 15.32 8.29
N THR A 209 -5.79 14.58 7.52
CA THR A 209 -5.76 14.63 6.06
C THR A 209 -6.58 15.85 5.57
N GLU A 210 -5.93 16.80 4.91
CA GLU A 210 -6.57 18.00 4.35
C GLU A 210 -6.74 17.94 2.82
N ALA A 211 -5.97 17.09 2.13
CA ALA A 211 -6.08 16.87 0.69
C ALA A 211 -5.67 15.44 0.38
N VAL A 212 -6.12 14.92 -0.76
CA VAL A 212 -5.77 13.55 -1.18
C VAL A 212 -5.08 13.58 -2.54
N LEU A 213 -3.99 12.83 -2.66
CA LEU A 213 -3.33 12.55 -3.93
C LEU A 213 -3.60 11.10 -4.31
N MET A 214 -4.22 10.91 -5.46
CA MET A 214 -4.57 9.61 -6.02
C MET A 214 -3.73 9.35 -7.27
N ILE A 215 -2.97 8.25 -7.29
CA ILE A 215 -2.14 7.86 -8.43
C ILE A 215 -2.66 6.54 -8.98
N GLY A 216 -3.27 6.63 -10.15
CA GLY A 216 -3.84 5.49 -10.87
C GLY A 216 -3.07 5.18 -12.14
N GLU A 217 -3.59 4.24 -12.90
CA GLU A 217 -2.99 3.83 -14.16
C GLU A 217 -4.04 3.26 -15.10
N ILE A 218 -3.65 2.95 -16.32
CA ILE A 218 -4.52 2.30 -17.29
C ILE A 218 -4.92 0.90 -16.82
N GLY A 219 -6.10 0.44 -17.26
CA GLY A 219 -6.63 -0.89 -16.97
C GLY A 219 -7.71 -0.87 -15.89
N GLY A 220 -8.69 -1.74 -16.04
CA GLY A 220 -9.81 -1.84 -15.12
C GLY A 220 -10.65 -0.57 -15.06
N SER A 221 -11.48 -0.45 -14.02
CA SER A 221 -12.43 0.66 -13.80
C SER A 221 -12.30 1.31 -12.42
N ALA A 222 -11.29 0.94 -11.65
CA ALA A 222 -11.18 1.35 -10.24
C ALA A 222 -11.14 2.88 -10.06
N GLU A 223 -10.50 3.60 -11.00
CA GLU A 223 -10.40 5.06 -10.91
C GLU A 223 -11.72 5.75 -11.30
N GLU A 224 -12.49 5.18 -12.22
CA GLU A 224 -13.83 5.66 -12.55
C GLU A 224 -14.79 5.44 -11.37
N GLU A 225 -14.71 4.28 -10.72
CA GLU A 225 -15.50 3.98 -9.52
C GLU A 225 -15.12 4.93 -8.37
N ALA A 226 -13.81 5.20 -8.21
CA ALA A 226 -13.34 6.19 -7.24
C ALA A 226 -13.86 7.59 -7.57
N ALA A 227 -13.90 7.98 -8.86
CA ALA A 227 -14.44 9.27 -9.29
C ALA A 227 -15.93 9.43 -8.88
N ASP A 228 -16.73 8.38 -9.10
CA ASP A 228 -18.13 8.39 -8.68
C ASP A 228 -18.29 8.52 -7.16
N TRP A 229 -17.44 7.81 -6.41
CA TRP A 229 -17.43 7.91 -4.94
C TRP A 229 -17.03 9.33 -4.49
N ILE A 230 -15.97 9.90 -5.08
CA ILE A 230 -15.47 11.23 -4.75
C ILE A 230 -16.58 12.28 -4.97
N ARG A 231 -17.25 12.22 -6.11
CA ARG A 231 -18.33 13.16 -6.44
C ARG A 231 -19.44 13.16 -5.40
N GLN A 232 -19.72 12.03 -4.78
CA GLN A 232 -20.84 11.87 -3.85
C GLN A 232 -20.46 12.09 -2.38
N HIS A 233 -19.20 11.83 -2.02
CA HIS A 233 -18.83 11.68 -0.61
C HIS A 233 -17.64 12.52 -0.16
N SER A 234 -16.75 12.94 -1.08
CA SER A 234 -15.54 13.61 -0.63
C SER A 234 -15.77 15.08 -0.32
N SER A 235 -15.40 15.49 0.88
CA SER A 235 -15.38 16.91 1.28
C SER A 235 -13.98 17.53 1.10
N LYS A 236 -12.97 16.70 0.82
CA LYS A 236 -11.57 17.13 0.72
C LYS A 236 -11.16 17.23 -0.74
N PRO A 237 -10.31 18.21 -1.11
CA PRO A 237 -9.82 18.28 -2.50
C PRO A 237 -9.00 17.03 -2.84
N VAL A 238 -9.26 16.51 -4.03
CA VAL A 238 -8.56 15.35 -4.57
C VAL A 238 -7.78 15.78 -5.81
N ILE A 239 -6.52 15.38 -5.87
CA ILE A 239 -5.63 15.54 -7.00
C ILE A 239 -5.33 14.14 -7.55
N ALA A 240 -5.34 13.97 -8.88
CA ALA A 240 -5.07 12.66 -9.45
C ALA A 240 -4.08 12.73 -10.61
N PHE A 241 -3.25 11.70 -10.71
CA PHE A 241 -2.42 11.43 -11.87
C PHE A 241 -2.72 10.01 -12.37
N ILE A 242 -2.92 9.85 -13.69
CA ILE A 242 -3.18 8.55 -14.32
C ILE A 242 -2.02 8.22 -15.26
N ALA A 243 -1.29 7.16 -14.91
CA ALA A 243 -0.16 6.68 -15.71
C ALA A 243 -0.63 5.92 -16.95
N GLY A 244 0.18 5.96 -18.01
CA GLY A 244 -0.05 5.17 -19.21
C GLY A 244 -0.78 5.87 -20.32
N ALA A 245 -0.82 7.22 -20.36
CA ALA A 245 -1.53 7.99 -21.40
C ALA A 245 -1.07 7.64 -22.82
N THR A 246 0.18 7.19 -23.01
CA THR A 246 0.72 6.82 -24.32
C THR A 246 0.77 5.31 -24.55
N ALA A 247 0.18 4.52 -23.65
CA ALA A 247 0.24 3.06 -23.74
C ALA A 247 -0.57 2.54 -24.93
N PRO A 248 -0.02 1.60 -25.72
CA PRO A 248 -0.78 0.98 -26.80
C PRO A 248 -1.84 0.01 -26.25
N LYS A 249 -2.97 -0.06 -26.95
CA LYS A 249 -4.06 -0.99 -26.58
C LYS A 249 -3.60 -2.44 -26.64
N GLY A 250 -4.07 -3.25 -25.69
CA GLY A 250 -3.80 -4.67 -25.65
C GLY A 250 -2.41 -5.07 -25.17
N LYS A 251 -1.58 -4.09 -24.79
CA LYS A 251 -0.24 -4.39 -24.26
C LYS A 251 -0.20 -4.11 -22.77
N ARG A 252 0.28 -5.10 -22.00
CA ARG A 252 0.48 -4.95 -20.55
C ARG A 252 1.68 -4.04 -20.29
N MET A 253 1.49 -3.04 -19.44
CA MET A 253 2.49 -1.98 -19.18
C MET A 253 3.08 -2.10 -17.78
N GLY A 254 3.79 -3.19 -17.52
CA GLY A 254 4.44 -3.44 -16.23
C GLY A 254 3.54 -4.23 -15.28
N HIS A 255 2.62 -3.57 -14.64
CA HIS A 255 1.67 -4.20 -13.71
C HIS A 255 0.70 -5.15 -14.43
N ALA A 256 0.30 -6.20 -13.74
CA ALA A 256 -0.63 -7.20 -14.30
C ALA A 256 -1.98 -6.59 -14.66
N GLY A 257 -2.45 -5.59 -13.89
CA GLY A 257 -3.69 -4.86 -14.15
C GLY A 257 -3.58 -3.77 -15.20
N ALA A 258 -2.37 -3.32 -15.55
CA ALA A 258 -2.15 -2.15 -16.43
C ALA A 258 -2.22 -2.54 -17.92
N ILE A 259 -3.43 -2.85 -18.38
CA ILE A 259 -3.70 -3.21 -19.78
C ILE A 259 -5.03 -2.60 -20.24
N ILE A 260 -5.04 -1.92 -21.40
CA ILE A 260 -6.25 -1.39 -22.01
C ILE A 260 -6.94 -2.53 -22.77
N SER A 261 -8.09 -2.94 -22.30
CA SER A 261 -8.85 -4.04 -22.87
C SER A 261 -10.09 -3.52 -23.62
N GLY A 262 -10.12 -3.72 -24.92
CA GLY A 262 -11.26 -3.29 -25.73
C GLY A 262 -11.41 -1.76 -25.77
N LYS A 263 -12.52 -1.27 -25.25
CA LYS A 263 -12.87 0.16 -25.26
C LYS A 263 -12.80 0.83 -23.89
N SER A 264 -12.30 0.13 -22.88
CA SER A 264 -12.28 0.65 -21.48
C SER A 264 -10.89 0.57 -20.88
N GLY A 265 -10.69 1.31 -19.82
CA GLY A 265 -9.45 1.31 -19.04
C GLY A 265 -8.34 2.17 -19.62
N ASP A 266 -8.62 3.03 -20.59
CA ASP A 266 -7.61 3.97 -21.09
C ASP A 266 -7.50 5.19 -20.19
N ALA A 267 -6.34 5.85 -20.24
CA ALA A 267 -6.04 6.99 -19.37
C ALA A 267 -7.00 8.16 -19.59
N PHE A 268 -7.39 8.42 -20.85
CA PHE A 268 -8.25 9.55 -21.18
C PHE A 268 -9.64 9.41 -20.51
N SER A 269 -10.25 8.23 -20.63
CA SER A 269 -11.57 7.96 -20.01
C SER A 269 -11.52 8.14 -18.50
N LYS A 270 -10.46 7.63 -17.84
CA LYS A 270 -10.26 7.78 -16.40
C LYS A 270 -10.07 9.24 -16.00
N GLN A 271 -9.24 9.97 -16.73
CA GLN A 271 -9.00 11.40 -16.48
C GLN A 271 -10.29 12.20 -16.61
N GLU A 272 -11.09 11.90 -17.63
CA GLU A 272 -12.35 12.59 -17.86
C GLU A 272 -13.36 12.34 -16.74
N ALA A 273 -13.50 11.07 -16.30
CA ALA A 273 -14.36 10.72 -15.17
C ALA A 273 -13.93 11.48 -13.90
N LEU A 274 -12.63 11.53 -13.63
CA LEU A 274 -12.09 12.25 -12.49
C LEU A 274 -12.35 13.76 -12.58
N ARG A 275 -12.15 14.38 -13.76
CA ARG A 275 -12.46 15.81 -13.96
C ARG A 275 -13.93 16.11 -13.71
N GLN A 276 -14.82 15.23 -14.20
CA GLN A 276 -16.27 15.38 -13.99
C GLN A 276 -16.67 15.22 -12.53
N ALA A 277 -15.84 14.54 -11.74
CA ALA A 277 -16.03 14.40 -10.28
C ALA A 277 -15.43 15.58 -9.49
N GLY A 278 -14.86 16.59 -10.17
CA GLY A 278 -14.24 17.73 -9.51
C GLY A 278 -12.79 17.52 -9.07
N VAL A 279 -12.16 16.44 -9.52
CA VAL A 279 -10.77 16.13 -9.19
C VAL A 279 -9.82 16.98 -10.03
N THR A 280 -8.76 17.50 -9.43
CA THR A 280 -7.68 18.17 -10.15
C THR A 280 -6.79 17.12 -10.81
N VAL A 281 -6.92 16.93 -12.12
CA VAL A 281 -6.17 15.93 -12.87
C VAL A 281 -4.87 16.53 -13.40
N VAL A 282 -3.74 15.88 -13.07
CA VAL A 282 -2.39 16.29 -13.47
C VAL A 282 -1.99 15.51 -14.72
N GLU A 283 -1.50 16.21 -15.74
CA GLU A 283 -1.12 15.59 -17.02
C GLU A 283 0.30 15.00 -17.01
N PHE A 284 1.20 15.60 -16.24
CA PHE A 284 2.61 15.18 -16.20
C PHE A 284 3.03 14.90 -14.76
N PRO A 285 3.71 13.78 -14.50
CA PRO A 285 4.07 13.42 -13.12
C PRO A 285 4.95 14.49 -12.45
N ALA A 286 5.75 15.23 -13.21
CA ALA A 286 6.60 16.30 -12.67
C ALA A 286 5.82 17.46 -12.04
N LEU A 287 4.52 17.58 -12.33
CA LEU A 287 3.67 18.69 -11.83
C LEU A 287 2.83 18.29 -10.62
N ILE A 288 2.96 17.07 -10.13
CA ILE A 288 2.12 16.57 -9.02
C ILE A 288 2.27 17.46 -7.77
N GLY A 289 3.51 17.75 -7.37
CA GLY A 289 3.75 18.57 -6.18
C GLY A 289 3.20 20.00 -6.29
N GLU A 290 3.26 20.58 -7.49
CA GLU A 290 2.70 21.90 -7.75
C GLU A 290 1.16 21.89 -7.66
N ALA A 291 0.55 20.88 -8.27
CA ALA A 291 -0.91 20.74 -8.25
C ALA A 291 -1.44 20.56 -6.82
N VAL A 292 -0.76 19.71 -6.01
CA VAL A 292 -1.14 19.53 -4.60
C VAL A 292 -0.98 20.84 -3.82
N ALA A 293 0.12 21.56 -4.03
CA ALA A 293 0.35 22.85 -3.36
C ALA A 293 -0.75 23.88 -3.68
N SER A 294 -1.26 23.85 -4.92
CA SER A 294 -2.27 24.83 -5.37
C SER A 294 -3.63 24.64 -4.69
N VAL A 295 -3.95 23.44 -4.23
CA VAL A 295 -5.26 23.17 -3.60
C VAL A 295 -5.22 23.25 -2.07
N LEU A 296 -4.03 23.21 -1.48
CA LEU A 296 -3.90 23.37 -0.04
C LEU A 296 -4.00 24.87 0.30
N LYS A 297 -4.93 25.22 1.19
CA LYS A 297 -5.11 26.62 1.58
C LYS A 297 -3.86 27.12 2.30
N PRO A 298 -3.37 28.31 1.96
CA PRO A 298 -2.31 28.92 2.77
C PRO A 298 -2.81 29.13 4.21
N ARG A 299 -1.98 28.89 5.17
CA ARG A 299 -2.25 29.22 6.57
C ARG A 299 -2.03 30.70 6.81
#